data_675196e565ebe24bd20da857397259b4
#
_entry.id   675196e565ebe24bd20da857397259b4
#
_cell.length_a   1.000
_cell.length_b   1.000
_cell.length_c   1.000
_cell.angle_alpha   90.00
_cell.angle_beta   90.00
_cell.angle_gamma   90.00
#
_symmetry.space_group_name_H-M   'P 1'
#
loop_
_entity.id
_entity.type
_entity.pdbx_description
1 polymer ?
#
loop_
_entity_poly.entity_id
_entity_poly.type
_entity_poly.pdbx_seq_one_letter_code
_entity_poly.pdbx_strand_id
1 'polypeptide(L)'
;GAVALVDAADFSHARLLVRDGRAVRGYVSLPVAGGTVSAVALRSATDDLPPAPRTPVPEPEPITVVLCTHERPDSLRAALRSIAALDYPHLETVVVDNAPRTSSTRDLIAAEFPDFRYVVEERKGLSFARNAGLAAARYPIVAYTDDDTLADPQWLWGIMAGFARGDDVACVTGVVPSGELRNAIQCYFDARVSWSKLTAERVFRMSEPPADLPMFPFCVGEYGTGANFAVRRDVARALGSFDTALGAGTETQGGEDLDLFARVVFAGYAIAVEPSAVIWHRHRDDVDALRSQAVGYGRGLGAWLATVALRPRMLGAALVRAPRALSRLIDKPMSTVDAGGAATPALDDELQAVG
;
A
#
# COMPACT_ATOMS: atom_id res chain seq x y z
N GLY A 1 -1.29 -27.87 23.09
CA GLY A 1 -0.06 -27.83 22.30
C GLY A 1 0.36 -26.39 22.02
N ALA A 2 1.57 -26.20 21.52
CA ALA A 2 2.13 -24.93 21.10
C ALA A 2 2.39 -24.97 19.58
N VAL A 3 2.35 -23.79 18.93
CA VAL A 3 2.70 -23.61 17.51
C VAL A 3 3.99 -22.82 17.47
N ALA A 4 5.01 -23.35 16.82
CA ALA A 4 6.29 -22.68 16.64
C ALA A 4 6.17 -21.57 15.56
N LEU A 5 6.80 -20.45 15.82
CA LEU A 5 6.94 -19.34 14.87
C LEU A 5 8.40 -19.25 14.44
N VAL A 6 8.63 -18.93 13.17
CA VAL A 6 9.97 -18.74 12.63
C VAL A 6 10.52 -17.42 13.15
N ASP A 7 11.80 -17.40 13.57
CA ASP A 7 12.53 -16.21 14.03
C ASP A 7 11.83 -15.39 15.11
N ALA A 8 11.02 -16.03 15.97
CA ALA A 8 10.21 -15.36 16.97
C ALA A 8 10.72 -15.53 18.42
N ALA A 9 11.91 -16.11 18.64
CA ALA A 9 12.41 -16.43 19.98
C ALA A 9 12.61 -15.16 20.87
N ASP A 10 12.98 -14.05 20.27
CA ASP A 10 13.29 -12.79 20.96
C ASP A 10 12.08 -11.83 21.06
N PHE A 11 10.90 -12.27 20.58
CA PHE A 11 9.70 -11.45 20.60
C PHE A 11 8.74 -11.87 21.69
N SER A 12 8.06 -10.91 22.31
CA SER A 12 7.02 -11.13 23.32
C SER A 12 5.62 -11.30 22.73
N HIS A 13 5.39 -10.83 21.51
CA HIS A 13 4.11 -10.89 20.82
C HIS A 13 4.27 -11.17 19.33
N ALA A 14 3.26 -11.80 18.74
CA ALA A 14 3.13 -11.99 17.30
C ALA A 14 1.78 -11.47 16.84
N ARG A 15 1.77 -10.71 15.75
CA ARG A 15 0.58 -10.30 15.02
C ARG A 15 0.46 -11.16 13.76
N LEU A 16 -0.58 -11.96 13.69
CA LEU A 16 -0.80 -12.93 12.62
C LEU A 16 -1.96 -12.46 11.72
N LEU A 17 -1.73 -12.45 10.40
CA LEU A 17 -2.79 -12.27 9.42
C LEU A 17 -3.48 -13.62 9.20
N VAL A 18 -4.76 -13.68 9.54
CA VAL A 18 -5.56 -14.93 9.46
C VAL A 18 -6.29 -14.98 8.12
N ARG A 19 -6.19 -16.12 7.45
CA ARG A 19 -6.82 -16.39 6.16
C ARG A 19 -7.64 -17.67 6.18
N ASP A 20 -8.63 -17.74 5.30
CA ASP A 20 -9.30 -18.94 4.85
C ASP A 20 -9.13 -19.02 3.32
N GLY A 21 -8.27 -19.94 2.87
CA GLY A 21 -7.80 -19.94 1.49
C GLY A 21 -7.10 -18.62 1.14
N ARG A 22 -7.64 -17.89 0.14
CA ARG A 22 -7.13 -16.56 -0.27
C ARG A 22 -7.75 -15.42 0.52
N ALA A 23 -8.93 -15.61 1.10
CA ALA A 23 -9.67 -14.55 1.77
C ALA A 23 -9.05 -14.18 3.12
N VAL A 24 -8.84 -12.90 3.37
CA VAL A 24 -8.37 -12.37 4.66
C VAL A 24 -9.55 -12.28 5.61
N ARG A 25 -9.39 -12.83 6.83
CA ARG A 25 -10.36 -12.74 7.92
C ARG A 25 -10.06 -11.60 8.87
N GLY A 26 -8.80 -11.23 9.04
CA GLY A 26 -8.35 -10.19 9.95
C GLY A 26 -7.02 -10.52 10.62
N TYR A 27 -6.73 -9.81 11.70
CA TYR A 27 -5.51 -10.01 12.48
C TYR A 27 -5.85 -10.56 13.87
N VAL A 28 -4.94 -11.40 14.40
CA VAL A 28 -4.90 -11.78 15.80
C VAL A 28 -3.53 -11.44 16.37
N SER A 29 -3.49 -10.93 17.61
CA SER A 29 -2.26 -10.66 18.34
C SER A 29 -2.17 -11.61 19.51
N LEU A 30 -1.06 -12.33 19.63
CA LEU A 30 -0.87 -13.37 20.63
C LEU A 30 0.47 -13.20 21.34
N PRO A 31 0.54 -13.51 22.65
CA PRO A 31 1.81 -13.54 23.36
C PRO A 31 2.68 -14.71 22.82
N VAL A 32 3.97 -14.43 22.68
CA VAL A 32 5.01 -15.40 22.29
C VAL A 32 5.84 -15.76 23.52
N ALA A 33 6.08 -17.05 23.70
CA ALA A 33 6.96 -17.57 24.74
C ALA A 33 7.95 -18.56 24.10
N GLY A 34 9.26 -18.22 24.14
CA GLY A 34 10.30 -19.06 23.54
C GLY A 34 10.05 -19.40 22.07
N GLY A 35 9.62 -18.42 21.27
CA GLY A 35 9.34 -18.60 19.84
C GLY A 35 8.05 -19.37 19.53
N THR A 36 7.16 -19.56 20.50
CA THR A 36 5.91 -20.30 20.33
C THR A 36 4.69 -19.54 20.80
N VAL A 37 3.53 -19.81 20.20
CA VAL A 37 2.21 -19.35 20.65
C VAL A 37 1.34 -20.53 21.09
N SER A 38 0.44 -20.29 22.04
CA SER A 38 -0.50 -21.32 22.49
C SER A 38 -1.47 -21.69 21.37
N ALA A 39 -1.56 -22.98 21.02
CA ALA A 39 -2.51 -23.44 20.01
C ALA A 39 -3.98 -23.27 20.46
N VAL A 40 -4.25 -23.24 21.76
CA VAL A 40 -5.59 -22.96 22.30
C VAL A 40 -5.93 -21.49 22.13
N ALA A 41 -5.00 -20.58 22.54
CA ALA A 41 -5.19 -19.15 22.37
C ALA A 41 -5.33 -18.75 20.88
N LEU A 42 -4.53 -19.36 20.01
CA LEU A 42 -4.61 -19.14 18.57
C LEU A 42 -5.99 -19.54 18.02
N ARG A 43 -6.49 -20.72 18.37
CA ARG A 43 -7.83 -21.15 17.95
C ARG A 43 -8.92 -20.21 18.46
N SER A 44 -8.93 -19.91 19.77
CA SER A 44 -9.93 -19.03 20.34
C SER A 44 -9.93 -17.65 19.65
N ALA A 45 -8.76 -17.04 19.46
CA ALA A 45 -8.66 -15.75 18.79
C ALA A 45 -9.07 -15.80 17.30
N THR A 46 -8.84 -16.95 16.61
CA THR A 46 -9.28 -17.11 15.22
C THR A 46 -10.76 -17.40 15.09
N ASP A 47 -11.38 -18.06 16.08
CA ASP A 47 -12.81 -18.35 16.11
C ASP A 47 -13.63 -17.06 16.28
N ASP A 48 -13.10 -16.07 16.99
CA ASP A 48 -13.72 -14.75 17.18
C ASP A 48 -13.69 -13.86 15.93
N LEU A 49 -12.87 -14.19 14.91
CA LEU A 49 -12.83 -13.43 13.67
C LEU A 49 -14.07 -13.71 12.79
N PRO A 50 -14.53 -12.71 12.01
CA PRO A 50 -15.62 -12.93 11.07
C PRO A 50 -15.28 -14.05 10.08
N PRO A 51 -16.30 -14.76 9.53
CA PRO A 51 -16.08 -15.72 8.48
C PRO A 51 -15.44 -15.06 7.27
N ALA A 52 -14.64 -15.83 6.54
CA ALA A 52 -14.03 -15.32 5.31
C ALA A 52 -15.09 -14.89 4.29
N PRO A 53 -14.95 -13.73 3.66
CA PRO A 53 -15.81 -13.35 2.57
C PRO A 53 -15.66 -14.35 1.41
N ARG A 54 -16.77 -14.64 0.72
CA ARG A 54 -16.71 -15.46 -0.50
C ARG A 54 -16.13 -14.60 -1.62
N THR A 55 -14.88 -14.83 -1.96
CA THR A 55 -14.24 -14.15 -3.06
C THR A 55 -14.33 -15.03 -4.31
N PRO A 56 -14.91 -14.57 -5.42
CA PRO A 56 -14.86 -15.29 -6.68
C PRO A 56 -13.41 -15.54 -7.09
N VAL A 57 -13.13 -16.68 -7.68
CA VAL A 57 -11.84 -16.94 -8.32
C VAL A 57 -11.99 -16.51 -9.78
N PRO A 58 -11.48 -15.32 -10.17
CA PRO A 58 -11.60 -14.85 -11.55
C PRO A 58 -10.63 -15.63 -12.45
N GLU A 59 -10.92 -15.63 -13.75
CA GLU A 59 -9.95 -16.03 -14.76
C GLU A 59 -8.74 -15.08 -14.70
N PRO A 60 -7.51 -15.61 -14.78
CA PRO A 60 -6.30 -14.80 -14.68
C PRO A 60 -6.08 -13.96 -15.94
N GLU A 61 -6.20 -12.65 -15.85
CA GLU A 61 -5.73 -11.74 -16.91
C GLU A 61 -4.21 -11.54 -16.80
N PRO A 62 -3.51 -11.30 -17.92
CA PRO A 62 -2.08 -11.00 -17.89
C PRO A 62 -1.75 -9.71 -17.12
N ILE A 63 -0.76 -9.78 -16.23
CA ILE A 63 -0.34 -8.65 -15.36
C ILE A 63 1.14 -8.34 -15.58
N THR A 64 1.46 -7.06 -15.79
CA THR A 64 2.83 -6.56 -15.66
C THR A 64 3.02 -6.00 -14.23
N VAL A 65 3.95 -6.58 -13.47
CA VAL A 65 4.42 -6.01 -12.21
C VAL A 65 5.52 -5.00 -12.52
N VAL A 66 5.34 -3.77 -12.06
CA VAL A 66 6.33 -2.69 -12.14
C VAL A 66 6.87 -2.42 -10.74
N LEU A 67 8.19 -2.52 -10.59
CA LEU A 67 8.91 -2.20 -9.39
C LEU A 67 9.94 -1.11 -9.71
N CYS A 68 9.84 0.03 -9.00
CA CYS A 68 10.75 1.16 -9.15
C CYS A 68 11.78 1.13 -8.02
N THR A 69 13.06 1.41 -8.34
CA THR A 69 14.14 1.44 -7.35
C THR A 69 15.10 2.58 -7.63
N HIS A 70 15.83 2.99 -6.59
CA HIS A 70 16.91 3.97 -6.68
C HIS A 70 18.02 3.65 -5.68
N GLU A 71 19.13 3.08 -6.17
CA GLU A 71 20.36 2.80 -5.39
C GLU A 71 20.15 1.94 -4.12
N ARG A 72 19.27 0.90 -4.19
CA ARG A 72 18.91 0.03 -3.05
C ARG A 72 18.98 -1.45 -3.41
N PRO A 73 20.14 -1.98 -3.88
CA PRO A 73 20.21 -3.33 -4.43
C PRO A 73 19.86 -4.43 -3.42
N ASP A 74 20.14 -4.27 -2.12
CA ASP A 74 19.87 -5.30 -1.12
C ASP A 74 18.38 -5.41 -0.80
N SER A 75 17.68 -4.28 -0.62
CA SER A 75 16.24 -4.23 -0.43
C SER A 75 15.54 -4.77 -1.68
N LEU A 76 15.93 -4.28 -2.85
CA LEU A 76 15.43 -4.72 -4.14
C LEU A 76 15.56 -6.24 -4.33
N ARG A 77 16.68 -6.84 -3.97
CA ARG A 77 16.89 -8.30 -4.09
C ARG A 77 15.82 -9.10 -3.34
N ALA A 78 15.46 -8.67 -2.13
CA ALA A 78 14.42 -9.33 -1.34
C ALA A 78 13.04 -9.17 -1.99
N ALA A 79 12.70 -7.98 -2.46
CA ALA A 79 11.46 -7.71 -3.18
C ALA A 79 11.36 -8.55 -4.46
N LEU A 80 12.41 -8.60 -5.29
CA LEU A 80 12.42 -9.38 -6.53
C LEU A 80 12.31 -10.88 -6.29
N ARG A 81 12.92 -11.41 -5.22
CA ARG A 81 12.76 -12.82 -4.84
C ARG A 81 11.31 -13.14 -4.48
N SER A 82 10.60 -12.25 -3.80
CA SER A 82 9.18 -12.45 -3.50
C SER A 82 8.30 -12.40 -4.75
N ILE A 83 8.62 -11.53 -5.72
CA ILE A 83 7.93 -11.47 -7.01
C ILE A 83 8.22 -12.72 -7.86
N ALA A 84 9.46 -13.21 -7.88
CA ALA A 84 9.82 -14.43 -8.59
C ALA A 84 9.13 -15.68 -8.02
N ALA A 85 8.70 -15.63 -6.75
CA ALA A 85 7.98 -16.72 -6.09
C ALA A 85 6.46 -16.64 -6.23
N LEU A 86 5.92 -15.67 -6.98
CA LEU A 86 4.48 -15.55 -7.20
C LEU A 86 3.95 -16.71 -8.04
N ASP A 87 2.89 -17.34 -7.56
CA ASP A 87 2.16 -18.38 -8.30
C ASP A 87 1.07 -17.72 -9.17
N TYR A 88 1.48 -17.16 -10.33
CA TYR A 88 0.58 -16.51 -11.25
C TYR A 88 0.94 -16.82 -12.72
N PRO A 89 -0.03 -17.28 -13.57
CA PRO A 89 0.30 -17.91 -14.85
C PRO A 89 0.81 -16.94 -15.93
N HIS A 90 0.39 -15.67 -15.90
CA HIS A 90 0.66 -14.68 -16.95
C HIS A 90 1.28 -13.41 -16.35
N LEU A 91 2.52 -13.53 -15.88
CA LEU A 91 3.28 -12.49 -15.21
C LEU A 91 4.42 -11.97 -16.09
N GLU A 92 4.54 -10.66 -16.22
CA GLU A 92 5.73 -9.95 -16.67
C GLU A 92 6.24 -9.08 -15.52
N THR A 93 7.56 -9.05 -15.26
CA THR A 93 8.16 -8.15 -14.29
C THR A 93 9.04 -7.11 -14.99
N VAL A 94 8.81 -5.84 -14.68
CA VAL A 94 9.58 -4.69 -15.15
C VAL A 94 10.19 -3.99 -13.95
N VAL A 95 11.52 -3.96 -13.90
CA VAL A 95 12.27 -3.22 -12.89
C VAL A 95 12.76 -1.92 -13.49
N VAL A 96 12.34 -0.80 -12.90
CA VAL A 96 12.73 0.54 -13.34
C VAL A 96 13.78 1.10 -12.40
N ASP A 97 14.99 1.27 -12.91
CA ASP A 97 16.12 1.87 -12.22
C ASP A 97 16.08 3.38 -12.42
N ASN A 98 15.72 4.11 -11.36
CA ASN A 98 15.45 5.54 -11.42
C ASN A 98 16.70 6.37 -11.13
N ALA A 99 17.16 7.13 -12.10
CA ALA A 99 18.33 7.99 -12.00
C ALA A 99 19.56 7.26 -11.43
N PRO A 100 19.96 6.10 -12.00
CA PRO A 100 21.04 5.28 -11.46
C PRO A 100 22.37 6.04 -11.46
N ARG A 101 23.13 5.90 -10.37
CA ARG A 101 24.49 6.43 -10.23
C ARG A 101 25.54 5.33 -10.33
N THR A 102 25.11 4.09 -10.10
CA THR A 102 25.94 2.89 -10.13
C THR A 102 25.34 1.84 -11.05
N SER A 103 26.07 0.78 -11.33
CA SER A 103 25.57 -0.37 -12.09
C SER A 103 24.91 -1.44 -11.21
N SER A 104 24.85 -1.23 -9.90
CA SER A 104 24.48 -2.27 -8.91
C SER A 104 23.13 -2.91 -9.17
N THR A 105 22.11 -2.11 -9.52
CA THR A 105 20.76 -2.62 -9.88
C THR A 105 20.81 -3.45 -11.16
N ARG A 106 21.47 -2.94 -12.21
CA ARG A 106 21.62 -3.65 -13.47
C ARG A 106 22.34 -4.98 -13.30
N ASP A 107 23.45 -4.97 -12.56
CA ASP A 107 24.28 -6.14 -12.37
C ASP A 107 23.56 -7.21 -11.51
N LEU A 108 22.78 -6.78 -10.50
CA LEU A 108 21.91 -7.65 -9.73
C LEU A 108 20.85 -8.34 -10.62
N ILE A 109 20.16 -7.59 -11.46
CA ILE A 109 19.11 -8.15 -12.33
C ILE A 109 19.73 -9.11 -13.35
N ALA A 110 20.82 -8.74 -13.99
CA ALA A 110 21.51 -9.60 -14.94
C ALA A 110 22.00 -10.92 -14.32
N ALA A 111 22.44 -10.90 -13.06
CA ALA A 111 22.99 -12.05 -12.36
C ALA A 111 21.92 -12.98 -11.74
N GLU A 112 20.89 -12.41 -11.11
CA GLU A 112 19.92 -13.18 -10.30
C GLU A 112 18.51 -13.26 -10.92
N PHE A 113 18.13 -12.32 -11.80
CA PHE A 113 16.76 -12.21 -12.36
C PHE A 113 16.77 -11.95 -13.88
N PRO A 114 17.43 -12.79 -14.70
CA PRO A 114 17.63 -12.53 -16.13
C PRO A 114 16.33 -12.47 -16.95
N ASP A 115 15.24 -13.06 -16.44
CA ASP A 115 13.93 -13.03 -17.07
C ASP A 115 13.16 -11.73 -16.80
N PHE A 116 13.61 -10.90 -15.85
CA PHE A 116 12.98 -9.62 -15.53
C PHE A 116 13.48 -8.53 -16.48
N ARG A 117 12.58 -7.68 -16.92
CA ARG A 117 12.93 -6.58 -17.82
C ARG A 117 13.51 -5.42 -17.04
N TYR A 118 14.74 -5.05 -17.38
CA TYR A 118 15.42 -3.88 -16.82
C TYR A 118 15.15 -2.64 -17.71
N VAL A 119 14.74 -1.54 -17.08
CA VAL A 119 14.48 -0.25 -17.73
C VAL A 119 15.18 0.84 -16.92
N VAL A 120 15.82 1.77 -17.59
CA VAL A 120 16.43 2.96 -16.98
C VAL A 120 15.52 4.17 -17.20
N GLU A 121 15.27 4.93 -16.15
CA GLU A 121 14.68 6.27 -16.22
C GLU A 121 15.68 7.28 -15.64
N GLU A 122 16.24 8.11 -16.50
CA GLU A 122 17.30 9.07 -16.18
C GLU A 122 16.84 10.21 -15.27
N ARG A 123 15.56 10.61 -15.39
CA ARG A 123 14.99 11.71 -14.60
C ARG A 123 14.65 11.21 -13.20
N LYS A 124 15.21 11.89 -12.19
CA LYS A 124 14.97 11.55 -10.80
C LYS A 124 13.50 11.85 -10.41
N GLY A 125 12.82 10.86 -9.81
CA GLY A 125 11.48 10.98 -9.25
C GLY A 125 10.63 9.75 -9.53
N LEU A 126 9.88 9.30 -8.52
CA LEU A 126 9.08 8.08 -8.55
C LEU A 126 8.02 8.10 -9.66
N SER A 127 7.39 9.25 -9.90
CA SER A 127 6.39 9.40 -10.99
C SER A 127 7.02 9.20 -12.37
N PHE A 128 8.25 9.67 -12.59
CA PHE A 128 8.97 9.39 -13.83
C PHE A 128 9.23 7.89 -13.97
N ALA A 129 9.69 7.24 -12.91
CA ALA A 129 9.96 5.80 -12.93
C ALA A 129 8.69 4.98 -13.15
N ARG A 130 7.57 5.31 -12.45
CA ARG A 130 6.29 4.63 -12.65
C ARG A 130 5.76 4.82 -14.07
N ASN A 131 5.92 6.01 -14.65
CA ASN A 131 5.56 6.27 -16.04
C ASN A 131 6.40 5.49 -17.04
N ALA A 132 7.71 5.35 -16.80
CA ALA A 132 8.59 4.52 -17.61
C ALA A 132 8.16 3.04 -17.54
N GLY A 133 7.82 2.54 -16.35
CA GLY A 133 7.26 1.21 -16.15
C GLY A 133 5.92 1.02 -16.87
N LEU A 134 5.00 1.99 -16.76
CA LEU A 134 3.71 1.98 -17.47
C LEU A 134 3.89 1.95 -18.99
N ALA A 135 4.86 2.68 -19.51
CA ALA A 135 5.18 2.70 -20.93
C ALA A 135 5.77 1.37 -21.40
N ALA A 136 6.63 0.76 -20.57
CA ALA A 136 7.27 -0.52 -20.84
C ALA A 136 6.32 -1.72 -20.70
N ALA A 137 5.26 -1.61 -19.92
CA ALA A 137 4.30 -2.69 -19.65
C ALA A 137 3.67 -3.21 -20.94
N ARG A 138 3.63 -4.54 -21.10
CA ARG A 138 3.03 -5.21 -22.27
C ARG A 138 1.57 -5.59 -22.00
N TYR A 139 1.24 -5.90 -20.76
CA TYR A 139 -0.07 -6.44 -20.37
C TYR A 139 -1.11 -5.36 -20.04
N PRO A 140 -2.41 -5.70 -20.04
CA PRO A 140 -3.49 -4.74 -19.84
C PRO A 140 -3.61 -4.24 -18.40
N ILE A 141 -3.12 -5.01 -17.42
CA ILE A 141 -3.09 -4.64 -16.02
C ILE A 141 -1.64 -4.38 -15.60
N VAL A 142 -1.42 -3.27 -14.91
CA VAL A 142 -0.11 -2.90 -14.36
C VAL A 142 -0.23 -2.81 -12.84
N ALA A 143 0.46 -3.71 -12.15
CA ALA A 143 0.55 -3.74 -10.70
C ALA A 143 1.85 -3.09 -10.24
N TYR A 144 1.77 -2.24 -9.22
CA TYR A 144 2.91 -1.52 -8.67
C TYR A 144 3.19 -1.95 -7.23
N THR A 145 4.46 -2.07 -6.92
CA THR A 145 4.96 -2.24 -5.56
C THR A 145 6.34 -1.59 -5.43
N ASP A 146 6.84 -1.44 -4.20
CA ASP A 146 8.09 -0.74 -3.91
C ASP A 146 9.25 -1.71 -3.64
N ASP A 147 10.49 -1.21 -3.66
CA ASP A 147 11.72 -2.00 -3.50
C ASP A 147 12.01 -2.41 -2.03
N ASP A 148 11.19 -1.96 -1.07
CA ASP A 148 11.26 -2.31 0.35
C ASP A 148 10.02 -3.12 0.83
N THR A 149 9.39 -3.81 -0.11
CA THR A 149 8.21 -4.65 0.12
C THR A 149 8.46 -6.12 -0.19
N LEU A 150 7.60 -6.99 0.33
CA LEU A 150 7.56 -8.41 -0.02
C LEU A 150 6.15 -8.78 -0.49
N ALA A 151 6.06 -9.30 -1.70
CA ALA A 151 4.79 -9.77 -2.26
C ALA A 151 4.37 -11.10 -1.60
N ASP A 152 3.12 -11.16 -1.17
CA ASP A 152 2.51 -12.42 -0.76
C ASP A 152 2.32 -13.33 -1.99
N PRO A 153 2.54 -14.65 -1.89
CA PRO A 153 2.39 -15.56 -3.04
C PRO A 153 1.03 -15.47 -3.76
N GLN A 154 -0.03 -15.04 -3.08
CA GLN A 154 -1.38 -14.88 -3.63
C GLN A 154 -1.72 -13.44 -4.03
N TRP A 155 -0.76 -12.51 -3.99
CA TRP A 155 -0.96 -11.09 -4.23
C TRP A 155 -1.74 -10.79 -5.52
N LEU A 156 -1.28 -11.34 -6.67
CA LEU A 156 -1.88 -11.05 -7.97
C LEU A 156 -3.27 -11.68 -8.14
N TRP A 157 -3.53 -12.80 -7.46
CA TRP A 157 -4.89 -13.36 -7.39
C TRP A 157 -5.84 -12.45 -6.61
N GLY A 158 -5.35 -11.80 -5.54
CA GLY A 158 -6.10 -10.77 -4.83
C GLY A 158 -6.37 -9.56 -5.73
N ILE A 159 -5.39 -9.09 -6.49
CA ILE A 159 -5.59 -8.02 -7.49
C ILE A 159 -6.70 -8.39 -8.48
N MET A 160 -6.69 -9.63 -9.00
CA MET A 160 -7.73 -10.09 -9.91
C MET A 160 -9.12 -10.18 -9.25
N ALA A 161 -9.18 -10.63 -8.00
CA ALA A 161 -10.43 -10.63 -7.25
C ALA A 161 -11.01 -9.21 -7.10
N GLY A 162 -10.16 -8.21 -6.89
CA GLY A 162 -10.56 -6.80 -6.86
C GLY A 162 -11.13 -6.32 -8.20
N PHE A 163 -10.50 -6.66 -9.33
CA PHE A 163 -11.04 -6.32 -10.66
C PHE A 163 -12.38 -7.01 -10.96
N ALA A 164 -12.61 -8.22 -10.42
CA ALA A 164 -13.87 -8.95 -10.60
C ALA A 164 -15.07 -8.35 -9.83
N ARG A 165 -14.88 -7.27 -9.04
CA ARG A 165 -15.95 -6.60 -8.29
C ARG A 165 -16.81 -5.66 -9.12
N GLY A 166 -16.49 -5.48 -10.40
CA GLY A 166 -17.29 -4.71 -11.36
C GLY A 166 -16.51 -4.37 -12.61
N ASP A 167 -17.23 -4.28 -13.72
CA ASP A 167 -16.65 -3.96 -15.04
C ASP A 167 -16.08 -2.52 -15.08
N ASP A 168 -16.53 -1.66 -14.19
CA ASP A 168 -16.07 -0.27 -14.01
C ASP A 168 -14.83 -0.14 -13.12
N VAL A 169 -14.37 -1.24 -12.49
CA VAL A 169 -13.17 -1.21 -11.66
C VAL A 169 -11.92 -1.03 -12.54
N ALA A 170 -11.31 0.12 -12.43
CA ALA A 170 -10.09 0.45 -13.16
C ALA A 170 -8.83 0.46 -12.28
N CYS A 171 -9.00 0.49 -10.96
CA CYS A 171 -7.90 0.40 -10.02
C CYS A 171 -8.26 -0.54 -8.86
N VAL A 172 -7.30 -1.34 -8.45
CA VAL A 172 -7.41 -2.22 -7.27
C VAL A 172 -6.27 -1.86 -6.33
N THR A 173 -6.56 -1.73 -5.05
CA THR A 173 -5.58 -1.59 -4.00
C THR A 173 -5.71 -2.74 -3.01
N GLY A 174 -4.65 -3.01 -2.25
CA GLY A 174 -4.66 -4.08 -1.28
C GLY A 174 -4.19 -3.63 0.09
N VAL A 175 -4.16 -4.57 1.02
CA VAL A 175 -3.64 -4.35 2.37
C VAL A 175 -2.11 -4.36 2.36
N VAL A 176 -1.52 -3.46 3.15
CA VAL A 176 -0.07 -3.35 3.32
C VAL A 176 0.27 -3.50 4.80
N PRO A 177 0.32 -4.75 5.30
CA PRO A 177 0.72 -4.99 6.68
C PRO A 177 2.20 -4.71 6.91
N SER A 178 2.54 -4.35 8.14
CA SER A 178 3.93 -4.24 8.56
C SER A 178 4.60 -5.61 8.48
N GLY A 179 5.70 -5.71 7.73
CA GLY A 179 6.48 -6.94 7.58
C GLY A 179 7.23 -7.33 8.85
N GLU A 180 7.47 -6.35 9.74
CA GLU A 180 8.05 -6.57 11.06
C GLU A 180 7.66 -5.43 12.01
N LEU A 181 7.60 -5.72 13.30
CA LEU A 181 7.31 -4.78 14.38
C LEU A 181 8.33 -5.03 15.51
N ARG A 182 9.60 -4.64 15.28
CA ARG A 182 10.73 -4.96 16.17
C ARG A 182 10.95 -3.94 17.27
N ASN A 183 10.48 -2.70 17.06
CA ASN A 183 10.70 -1.60 17.99
C ASN A 183 9.48 -0.68 18.10
N ALA A 184 9.51 0.23 19.07
CA ALA A 184 8.42 1.17 19.33
C ALA A 184 8.14 2.08 18.12
N ILE A 185 9.15 2.42 17.29
CA ILE A 185 9.01 3.30 16.13
C ILE A 185 8.15 2.64 15.05
N GLN A 186 8.43 1.37 14.75
CA GLN A 186 7.65 0.58 13.79
C GLN A 186 6.22 0.37 14.30
N CYS A 187 6.04 0.06 15.59
CA CYS A 187 4.72 -0.08 16.22
C CYS A 187 3.93 1.24 16.19
N TYR A 188 4.60 2.36 16.48
CA TYR A 188 4.01 3.70 16.42
C TYR A 188 3.51 4.03 15.00
N PHE A 189 4.31 3.76 13.98
CA PHE A 189 3.94 3.99 12.59
C PHE A 189 2.76 3.09 12.19
N ASP A 190 2.83 1.79 12.44
CA ASP A 190 1.77 0.83 12.12
C ASP A 190 0.43 1.21 12.76
N ALA A 191 0.46 1.69 14.00
CA ALA A 191 -0.76 2.12 14.70
C ALA A 191 -1.47 3.29 14.02
N ARG A 192 -0.76 4.12 13.24
CA ARG A 192 -1.28 5.36 12.63
C ARG A 192 -1.63 5.26 11.16
N VAL A 193 -1.15 4.24 10.46
CA VAL A 193 -1.48 4.06 9.05
C VAL A 193 -2.76 3.27 8.87
N SER A 194 -3.60 3.67 7.91
CA SER A 194 -4.88 3.01 7.62
C SER A 194 -4.69 1.76 6.74
N TRP A 195 -3.79 1.80 5.79
CA TRP A 195 -3.62 0.74 4.77
C TRP A 195 -3.14 -0.60 5.34
N SER A 196 -2.55 -0.64 6.54
CA SER A 196 -2.23 -1.89 7.23
C SER A 196 -3.46 -2.59 7.83
N LYS A 197 -4.60 -1.88 7.90
CA LYS A 197 -5.84 -2.31 8.57
C LYS A 197 -7.00 -2.49 7.60
N LEU A 198 -6.78 -2.36 6.30
CA LEU A 198 -7.81 -2.53 5.26
C LEU A 198 -8.18 -4.01 5.09
N THR A 199 -8.85 -4.59 6.09
CA THR A 199 -9.28 -5.99 6.10
C THR A 199 -10.70 -6.22 5.59
N ALA A 200 -11.43 -5.14 5.26
CA ALA A 200 -12.76 -5.19 4.67
C ALA A 200 -12.71 -4.82 3.18
N GLU A 201 -13.42 -5.58 2.38
CA GLU A 201 -13.62 -5.30 0.96
C GLU A 201 -14.45 -4.02 0.77
N ARG A 202 -14.02 -3.13 -0.12
CA ARG A 202 -14.76 -1.90 -0.45
C ARG A 202 -14.63 -1.58 -1.94
N VAL A 203 -15.67 -0.96 -2.49
CA VAL A 203 -15.62 -0.39 -3.84
C VAL A 203 -16.05 1.07 -3.79
N PHE A 204 -15.23 1.94 -4.32
CA PHE A 204 -15.44 3.38 -4.33
C PHE A 204 -15.88 3.83 -5.72
N ARG A 205 -17.11 4.35 -5.84
CA ARG A 205 -17.73 4.86 -7.08
C ARG A 205 -18.32 6.23 -6.87
N MET A 206 -18.18 7.13 -7.85
CA MET A 206 -18.88 8.42 -7.81
C MET A 206 -20.40 8.28 -7.92
N SER A 207 -20.89 7.25 -8.61
CA SER A 207 -22.31 6.94 -8.75
C SER A 207 -22.95 6.42 -7.46
N GLU A 208 -22.12 5.88 -6.54
CA GLU A 208 -22.56 5.28 -5.27
C GLU A 208 -21.62 5.72 -4.14
N PRO A 209 -21.69 6.99 -3.70
CA PRO A 209 -20.82 7.50 -2.66
C PRO A 209 -21.02 6.77 -1.34
N PRO A 210 -19.95 6.36 -0.64
CA PRO A 210 -20.08 5.68 0.66
C PRO A 210 -20.68 6.61 1.71
N ALA A 211 -21.74 6.16 2.39
CA ALA A 211 -22.48 6.98 3.36
C ALA A 211 -21.64 7.27 4.63
N ASP A 212 -20.72 6.38 4.98
CA ASP A 212 -19.82 6.51 6.14
C ASP A 212 -18.62 7.45 5.86
N LEU A 213 -18.39 7.85 4.60
CA LEU A 213 -17.27 8.71 4.21
C LEU A 213 -17.76 10.05 3.60
N PRO A 214 -18.26 10.98 4.42
CA PRO A 214 -18.85 12.23 3.93
C PRO A 214 -17.85 13.17 3.21
N MET A 215 -16.54 12.91 3.32
CA MET A 215 -15.50 13.60 2.56
C MET A 215 -15.19 12.94 1.21
N PHE A 216 -15.84 11.83 0.88
CA PHE A 216 -15.66 11.20 -0.42
C PHE A 216 -15.94 12.22 -1.56
N PRO A 217 -15.11 12.28 -2.62
CA PRO A 217 -13.99 11.41 -2.99
C PRO A 217 -12.59 11.88 -2.52
N PHE A 218 -12.50 12.74 -1.50
CA PHE A 218 -11.23 13.27 -0.98
C PHE A 218 -10.65 12.47 0.20
N CYS A 219 -11.25 11.35 0.55
CA CYS A 219 -10.76 10.41 1.57
C CYS A 219 -9.73 9.44 0.97
N VAL A 220 -8.70 9.98 0.28
CA VAL A 220 -7.74 9.18 -0.50
C VAL A 220 -6.95 8.17 0.33
N GLY A 221 -6.76 8.41 1.63
CA GLY A 221 -6.15 7.44 2.54
C GLY A 221 -6.97 6.15 2.74
N GLU A 222 -8.28 6.18 2.41
CA GLU A 222 -9.15 5.00 2.45
C GLU A 222 -9.05 4.14 1.18
N TYR A 223 -8.43 4.66 0.13
CA TYR A 223 -8.25 3.94 -1.13
C TYR A 223 -7.07 2.99 -1.11
N GLY A 224 -6.15 3.12 -0.15
CA GLY A 224 -4.90 2.36 -0.07
C GLY A 224 -3.67 3.23 -0.26
N THR A 225 -2.59 2.65 -0.75
CA THR A 225 -1.28 3.31 -0.88
C THR A 225 -0.56 2.89 -2.15
N GLY A 226 0.37 3.70 -2.61
CA GLY A 226 1.22 3.46 -3.76
C GLY A 226 2.13 2.24 -3.69
N ALA A 227 2.28 1.63 -2.50
CA ALA A 227 3.06 0.42 -2.32
C ALA A 227 2.32 -0.87 -2.75
N ASN A 228 0.99 -0.81 -2.92
CA ASN A 228 0.17 -1.98 -3.28
C ASN A 228 -1.06 -1.56 -4.07
N PHE A 229 -0.94 -1.46 -5.37
CA PHE A 229 -2.09 -1.23 -6.24
C PHE A 229 -1.84 -1.75 -7.65
N ALA A 230 -2.92 -1.95 -8.39
CA ALA A 230 -2.90 -2.22 -9.82
C ALA A 230 -3.92 -1.35 -10.55
N VAL A 231 -3.63 -1.01 -11.79
CA VAL A 231 -4.49 -0.16 -12.61
C VAL A 231 -4.60 -0.74 -14.02
N ARG A 232 -5.76 -0.54 -14.66
CA ARG A 232 -5.92 -0.78 -16.09
C ARG A 232 -5.01 0.18 -16.86
N ARG A 233 -4.08 -0.36 -17.65
CA ARG A 233 -3.02 0.40 -18.35
C ARG A 233 -3.56 1.50 -19.25
N ASP A 234 -4.58 1.19 -20.01
CA ASP A 234 -5.26 2.12 -20.93
C ASP A 234 -5.93 3.26 -20.16
N VAL A 235 -6.59 2.97 -19.05
CA VAL A 235 -7.19 3.98 -18.18
C VAL A 235 -6.12 4.89 -17.58
N ALA A 236 -5.04 4.33 -17.02
CA ALA A 236 -3.95 5.13 -16.47
C ALA A 236 -3.36 6.08 -17.53
N ARG A 237 -3.15 5.59 -18.78
CA ARG A 237 -2.68 6.40 -19.91
C ARG A 237 -3.68 7.47 -20.33
N ALA A 238 -4.96 7.13 -20.44
CA ALA A 238 -6.02 8.08 -20.80
C ALA A 238 -6.17 9.20 -19.76
N LEU A 239 -5.90 8.91 -18.49
CA LEU A 239 -5.89 9.89 -17.41
C LEU A 239 -4.61 10.75 -17.36
N GLY A 240 -3.63 10.52 -18.26
CA GLY A 240 -2.38 11.28 -18.32
C GLY A 240 -1.26 10.71 -17.46
N SER A 241 -1.36 9.43 -17.04
CA SER A 241 -0.33 8.72 -16.26
C SER A 241 -0.07 9.38 -14.89
N PHE A 242 1.10 9.19 -14.28
CA PHE A 242 1.46 9.86 -13.01
C PHE A 242 1.92 11.29 -13.26
N ASP A 243 1.49 12.22 -12.42
CA ASP A 243 1.94 13.61 -12.45
C ASP A 243 3.40 13.70 -11.99
N THR A 244 4.29 14.12 -12.88
CA THR A 244 5.73 14.16 -12.63
C THR A 244 6.19 15.27 -11.68
N ALA A 245 5.31 16.19 -11.31
CA ALA A 245 5.54 17.15 -10.25
C ALA A 245 5.40 16.53 -8.85
N LEU A 246 4.77 15.34 -8.75
CA LEU A 246 4.50 14.64 -7.51
C LEU A 246 5.43 13.42 -7.37
N GLY A 247 5.55 12.91 -6.12
CA GLY A 247 6.23 11.66 -5.83
C GLY A 247 7.55 11.78 -5.12
N ALA A 248 7.99 10.67 -4.55
CA ALA A 248 9.29 10.57 -3.90
C ALA A 248 10.42 10.95 -4.86
N GLY A 249 11.44 11.64 -4.36
CA GLY A 249 12.57 12.14 -5.15
C GLY A 249 12.31 13.47 -5.87
N THR A 250 11.11 14.05 -5.74
CA THR A 250 10.75 15.42 -6.17
C THR A 250 10.65 16.36 -4.97
N GLU A 251 10.37 17.65 -5.19
CA GLU A 251 10.14 18.65 -4.14
C GLU A 251 8.93 18.29 -3.24
N THR A 252 7.92 17.59 -3.80
CA THR A 252 6.68 17.25 -3.09
C THR A 252 6.81 15.99 -2.23
N GLN A 253 7.77 15.12 -2.52
CA GLN A 253 8.10 13.88 -1.83
C GLN A 253 6.96 12.85 -1.69
N GLY A 254 5.85 13.02 -2.43
CA GLY A 254 4.69 12.11 -2.41
C GLY A 254 3.49 12.68 -3.13
N GLY A 255 2.33 12.03 -3.02
CA GLY A 255 1.04 12.49 -3.53
C GLY A 255 0.70 12.00 -4.93
N GLU A 256 1.58 11.29 -5.60
CA GLU A 256 1.39 10.79 -6.98
C GLU A 256 0.34 9.69 -7.06
N ASP A 257 0.27 8.83 -6.05
CA ASP A 257 -0.75 7.79 -5.91
C ASP A 257 -2.11 8.39 -5.55
N LEU A 258 -2.14 9.33 -4.59
CA LEU A 258 -3.36 10.06 -4.21
C LEU A 258 -3.97 10.76 -5.42
N ASP A 259 -3.12 11.37 -6.25
CA ASP A 259 -3.55 12.06 -7.47
C ASP A 259 -4.13 11.08 -8.49
N LEU A 260 -3.47 9.97 -8.74
CA LEU A 260 -3.96 8.95 -9.67
C LEU A 260 -5.30 8.37 -9.19
N PHE A 261 -5.41 7.99 -7.91
CA PHE A 261 -6.63 7.44 -7.34
C PHE A 261 -7.79 8.43 -7.44
N ALA A 262 -7.58 9.69 -7.08
CA ALA A 262 -8.58 10.72 -7.24
C ALA A 262 -9.04 10.86 -8.70
N ARG A 263 -8.11 10.90 -9.67
CA ARG A 263 -8.44 11.00 -11.09
C ARG A 263 -9.22 9.80 -11.60
N VAL A 264 -8.93 8.58 -11.14
CA VAL A 264 -9.69 7.36 -11.47
C VAL A 264 -11.16 7.54 -11.08
N VAL A 265 -11.41 7.91 -9.82
CA VAL A 265 -12.78 8.10 -9.30
C VAL A 265 -13.50 9.27 -9.99
N PHE A 266 -12.83 10.41 -10.20
CA PHE A 266 -13.41 11.58 -10.89
C PHE A 266 -13.67 11.35 -12.38
N ALA A 267 -13.00 10.38 -13.01
CA ALA A 267 -13.27 9.97 -14.38
C ALA A 267 -14.47 9.02 -14.50
N GLY A 268 -15.09 8.62 -13.37
CA GLY A 268 -16.26 7.74 -13.34
C GLY A 268 -15.92 6.25 -13.24
N TYR A 269 -14.65 5.91 -13.08
CA TYR A 269 -14.22 4.53 -12.79
C TYR A 269 -14.30 4.23 -11.29
N ALA A 270 -14.27 2.94 -10.96
CA ALA A 270 -14.24 2.48 -9.58
C ALA A 270 -12.82 2.11 -9.12
N ILE A 271 -12.58 2.28 -7.81
CA ILE A 271 -11.44 1.70 -7.09
C ILE A 271 -11.97 0.60 -6.18
N ALA A 272 -11.41 -0.60 -6.28
CA ALA A 272 -11.68 -1.67 -5.34
C ALA A 272 -10.54 -1.82 -4.33
N VAL A 273 -10.86 -1.85 -3.05
CA VAL A 273 -9.96 -2.25 -1.97
C VAL A 273 -10.18 -3.73 -1.72
N GLU A 274 -9.14 -4.52 -1.95
CA GLU A 274 -9.20 -5.98 -1.87
C GLU A 274 -8.20 -6.51 -0.85
N PRO A 275 -8.65 -6.93 0.34
CA PRO A 275 -7.77 -7.37 1.42
C PRO A 275 -6.91 -8.59 1.09
N SER A 276 -7.34 -9.44 0.14
CA SER A 276 -6.57 -10.61 -0.27
C SER A 276 -5.34 -10.27 -1.12
N ALA A 277 -5.27 -9.03 -1.66
CA ALA A 277 -4.07 -8.49 -2.30
C ALA A 277 -3.10 -7.98 -1.23
N VAL A 278 -2.16 -8.81 -0.79
CA VAL A 278 -1.27 -8.52 0.34
C VAL A 278 0.14 -8.23 -0.12
N ILE A 279 0.67 -7.11 0.33
CA ILE A 279 2.08 -6.73 0.20
C ILE A 279 2.62 -6.39 1.59
N TRP A 280 3.61 -7.12 2.07
CA TRP A 280 4.27 -6.86 3.34
C TRP A 280 5.29 -5.74 3.19
N HIS A 281 5.21 -4.69 4.02
CA HIS A 281 6.11 -3.56 3.94
C HIS A 281 7.02 -3.50 5.17
N ARG A 282 8.33 -3.33 4.93
CA ARG A 282 9.30 -3.14 6.01
C ARG A 282 9.44 -1.65 6.32
N HIS A 283 8.91 -1.25 7.46
CA HIS A 283 8.95 0.15 7.89
C HIS A 283 10.33 0.56 8.42
N ARG A 284 10.56 1.88 8.43
CA ARG A 284 11.76 2.48 9.03
C ARG A 284 11.82 2.14 10.52
N ASP A 285 13.03 1.94 11.02
CA ASP A 285 13.33 1.54 12.40
C ASP A 285 14.04 2.63 13.21
N ASP A 286 14.29 3.79 12.61
CA ASP A 286 14.88 4.96 13.25
C ASP A 286 13.96 6.20 13.23
N VAL A 287 14.14 7.09 14.24
CA VAL A 287 13.29 8.27 14.49
C VAL A 287 13.45 9.33 13.39
N ASP A 288 14.66 9.55 12.90
CA ASP A 288 14.92 10.61 11.93
C ASP A 288 14.36 10.24 10.56
N ALA A 289 14.43 8.95 10.18
CA ALA A 289 13.78 8.44 8.99
C ALA A 289 12.25 8.52 9.11
N LEU A 290 11.66 8.21 10.30
CA LEU A 290 10.22 8.38 10.55
C LEU A 290 9.79 9.84 10.42
N ARG A 291 10.54 10.78 11.03
CA ARG A 291 10.27 12.23 10.90
C ARG A 291 10.35 12.70 9.46
N SER A 292 11.39 12.28 8.74
CA SER A 292 11.58 12.61 7.33
C SER A 292 10.39 12.09 6.48
N GLN A 293 9.94 10.87 6.75
CA GLN A 293 8.78 10.27 6.09
C GLN A 293 7.49 11.03 6.39
N ALA A 294 7.25 11.41 7.65
CA ALA A 294 6.09 12.21 8.05
C ALA A 294 6.05 13.57 7.36
N VAL A 295 7.20 14.26 7.28
CA VAL A 295 7.34 15.52 6.52
C VAL A 295 7.06 15.28 5.03
N GLY A 296 7.55 14.20 4.46
CA GLY A 296 7.29 13.80 3.07
C GLY A 296 5.79 13.61 2.81
N TYR A 297 5.09 12.90 3.69
CA TYR A 297 3.63 12.72 3.58
C TYR A 297 2.87 14.05 3.67
N GLY A 298 3.26 14.94 4.59
CA GLY A 298 2.68 16.28 4.70
C GLY A 298 2.87 17.11 3.41
N ARG A 299 4.07 17.09 2.84
CA ARG A 299 4.37 17.77 1.56
C ARG A 299 3.58 17.18 0.41
N GLY A 300 3.54 15.84 0.29
CA GLY A 300 2.78 15.13 -0.73
C GLY A 300 1.28 15.44 -0.66
N LEU A 301 0.71 15.42 0.55
CA LEU A 301 -0.69 15.79 0.76
C LEU A 301 -0.96 17.25 0.38
N GLY A 302 -0.09 18.19 0.80
CA GLY A 302 -0.21 19.61 0.44
C GLY A 302 -0.13 19.83 -1.06
N ALA A 303 0.81 19.17 -1.74
CA ALA A 303 0.95 19.23 -3.19
C ALA A 303 -0.27 18.65 -3.92
N TRP A 304 -0.78 17.50 -3.44
CA TRP A 304 -2.02 16.93 -3.97
C TRP A 304 -3.21 17.87 -3.80
N LEU A 305 -3.38 18.52 -2.65
CA LEU A 305 -4.43 19.51 -2.43
C LEU A 305 -4.29 20.69 -3.40
N ALA A 306 -3.06 21.11 -3.71
CA ALA A 306 -2.83 22.13 -4.74
C ALA A 306 -3.28 21.64 -6.13
N THR A 307 -3.03 20.40 -6.51
CA THR A 307 -3.54 19.83 -7.77
C THR A 307 -5.07 19.77 -7.81
N VAL A 308 -5.71 19.47 -6.68
CA VAL A 308 -7.18 19.52 -6.54
C VAL A 308 -7.70 20.93 -6.80
N ALA A 309 -7.05 21.94 -6.21
CA ALA A 309 -7.43 23.36 -6.41
C ALA A 309 -7.26 23.85 -7.86
N LEU A 310 -6.29 23.30 -8.58
CA LEU A 310 -6.02 23.64 -9.98
C LEU A 310 -6.96 22.95 -10.99
N ARG A 311 -7.74 21.96 -10.56
CA ARG A 311 -8.66 21.20 -11.43
C ARG A 311 -10.11 21.60 -11.15
N PRO A 312 -10.81 22.33 -12.07
CA PRO A 312 -12.11 22.93 -11.80
C PRO A 312 -13.18 21.95 -11.27
N ARG A 313 -13.23 20.72 -11.81
CA ARG A 313 -14.19 19.69 -11.35
C ARG A 313 -13.90 19.24 -9.93
N MET A 314 -12.63 19.03 -9.59
CA MET A 314 -12.21 18.64 -8.23
C MET A 314 -12.40 19.79 -7.25
N LEU A 315 -12.03 21.02 -7.64
CA LEU A 315 -12.25 22.21 -6.84
C LEU A 315 -13.74 22.42 -6.52
N GLY A 316 -14.63 22.32 -7.53
CA GLY A 316 -16.07 22.43 -7.31
C GLY A 316 -16.60 21.38 -6.32
N ALA A 317 -16.16 20.14 -6.46
CA ALA A 317 -16.50 19.06 -5.53
C ALA A 317 -15.94 19.29 -4.11
N ALA A 318 -14.75 19.86 -3.99
CA ALA A 318 -14.12 20.20 -2.71
C ALA A 318 -14.85 21.34 -2.00
N LEU A 319 -15.24 22.39 -2.72
CA LEU A 319 -16.00 23.51 -2.17
C LEU A 319 -17.35 23.08 -1.61
N VAL A 320 -18.05 22.16 -2.28
CA VAL A 320 -19.33 21.59 -1.77
C VAL A 320 -19.12 20.86 -0.44
N ARG A 321 -17.95 20.27 -0.20
CA ARG A 321 -17.62 19.50 1.02
C ARG A 321 -16.93 20.32 2.11
N ALA A 322 -16.43 21.51 1.77
CA ALA A 322 -15.70 22.37 2.69
C ALA A 322 -16.44 22.67 4.02
N PRO A 323 -17.77 22.91 4.05
CA PRO A 323 -18.47 23.12 5.32
C PRO A 323 -18.39 21.91 6.25
N ARG A 324 -18.51 20.68 5.69
CA ARG A 324 -18.38 19.43 6.47
C ARG A 324 -16.96 19.16 6.95
N ALA A 325 -15.95 19.55 6.14
CA ALA A 325 -14.56 19.46 6.55
C ALA A 325 -14.27 20.39 7.72
N LEU A 326 -14.76 21.64 7.63
CA LEU A 326 -14.55 22.66 8.65
C LEU A 326 -15.24 22.31 9.98
N SER A 327 -16.48 21.80 9.95
CA SER A 327 -17.17 21.36 11.18
C SER A 327 -16.37 20.27 11.89
N ARG A 328 -15.81 19.30 11.17
CA ARG A 328 -14.98 18.23 11.74
C ARG A 328 -13.68 18.70 12.38
N LEU A 329 -13.06 19.75 11.83
CA LEU A 329 -11.88 20.37 12.43
C LEU A 329 -12.23 21.11 13.72
N ILE A 330 -13.44 21.65 13.83
CA ILE A 330 -13.93 22.35 15.03
C ILE A 330 -14.42 21.34 16.09
N ASP A 331 -15.15 20.29 15.68
CA ASP A 331 -15.77 19.31 16.57
C ASP A 331 -14.77 18.28 17.14
N LYS A 332 -13.65 18.06 16.45
CA LYS A 332 -12.53 17.28 16.96
C LYS A 332 -11.29 18.17 16.97
N PRO A 333 -10.95 18.83 18.10
CA PRO A 333 -9.59 19.30 18.28
C PRO A 333 -8.68 18.10 18.01
N MET A 334 -7.54 18.32 17.31
CA MET A 334 -6.56 17.27 16.98
C MET A 334 -6.07 16.56 18.28
N SER A 335 -6.96 15.84 18.92
CA SER A 335 -6.65 14.86 19.94
C SER A 335 -6.37 13.57 19.18
N THR A 336 -5.14 13.13 19.22
CA THR A 336 -4.69 11.74 19.06
C THR A 336 -5.83 10.77 18.75
N VAL A 337 -5.78 10.24 17.53
CA VAL A 337 -6.73 9.26 16.97
C VAL A 337 -7.08 8.23 18.05
N ASP A 338 -8.35 8.20 18.43
CA ASP A 338 -8.96 7.08 19.13
C ASP A 338 -8.97 5.84 18.22
N ALA A 339 -7.86 5.13 18.23
CA ALA A 339 -7.84 3.72 17.87
C ALA A 339 -8.09 2.95 19.15
N GLY A 340 -9.21 2.25 19.19
CA GLY A 340 -9.71 1.37 20.23
C GLY A 340 -8.85 1.12 21.46
N GLY A 341 -9.13 1.79 22.57
CA GLY A 341 -9.05 1.19 23.90
C GLY A 341 -7.67 1.02 24.56
N ALA A 342 -6.59 1.60 24.07
CA ALA A 342 -5.35 1.76 24.83
C ALA A 342 -4.80 3.15 24.59
N ALA A 343 -4.63 3.95 25.63
CA ALA A 343 -3.93 5.24 25.56
C ALA A 343 -2.52 4.99 25.04
N THR A 344 -2.26 5.38 23.79
CA THR A 344 -0.92 5.35 23.23
C THR A 344 -0.16 6.54 23.80
N PRO A 345 0.98 6.37 24.49
CA PRO A 345 1.81 7.47 24.97
C PRO A 345 2.13 8.45 23.82
N ALA A 346 2.37 9.71 24.15
CA ALA A 346 2.85 10.66 23.16
C ALA A 346 4.19 10.19 22.60
N LEU A 347 4.47 10.45 21.31
CA LEU A 347 5.71 10.01 20.66
C LEU A 347 6.96 10.37 21.49
N ASP A 348 6.96 11.55 22.13
CA ASP A 348 8.06 12.01 22.96
C ASP A 348 8.24 11.16 24.23
N ASP A 349 7.15 10.65 24.84
CA ASP A 349 7.21 9.77 26.00
C ASP A 349 7.69 8.36 25.60
N GLU A 350 7.27 7.84 24.46
CA GLU A 350 7.72 6.55 23.91
C GLU A 350 9.20 6.62 23.46
N LEU A 351 9.62 7.75 22.88
CA LEU A 351 11.00 7.96 22.44
C LEU A 351 11.96 8.18 23.63
N GLN A 352 11.49 8.73 24.76
CA GLN A 352 12.28 8.84 25.98
C GLN A 352 12.42 7.49 26.71
N ALA A 353 11.49 6.56 26.52
CA ALA A 353 11.55 5.22 27.10
C ALA A 353 12.50 4.26 26.35
N VAL A 354 12.97 4.62 25.16
CA VAL A 354 13.84 3.82 24.29
C VAL A 354 15.29 4.36 24.24
N GLY A 355 15.56 5.51 24.92
CA GLY A 355 16.90 6.14 25.04
C GLY A 355 17.62 5.68 26.34
#